data_ff69d697b91777515cafd34814fff3a8
#
_entry.id   ff69d697b91777515cafd34814fff3a8
#
_cell.length_a   1.000
_cell.length_b   1.000
_cell.length_c   1.000
_cell.angle_alpha   90.00
_cell.angle_beta   90.00
_cell.angle_gamma   90.00
#
_symmetry.space_group_name_H-M   'P 1'
#
loop_
_entity.id
_entity.type
_entity.pdbx_description
1 polymer ?
#
loop_
_entity_poly.entity_id
_entity_poly.type
_entity_poly.pdbx_seq_one_letter_code
_entity_poly.pdbx_strand_id
1 'polypeptide(L)'
;LLADPTGLLTDILLYHVVGAAALSTDLSDGMMVTTLNGAQVTVTINGSGVFINNAQVIVADIIADNGVVHVIDAVLVPAPEPTNTILDIVVNSDVHNTLEAAVLAAGLQGALSGPGPLTLFAPTDAAFAALPAGTIDALLADPTGLLTQILLYHVVGAAALSTDLSDGMMVTTLNGADVTVTINGSGVFI
;
A
#
# COMPACT_ATOMS: atom_id res chain seq x y z
N LEU A 1 1.80 18.34 20.25
CA LEU A 1 2.60 17.12 20.43
C LEU A 1 2.58 16.62 21.87
N LEU A 2 2.91 17.42 22.86
CA LEU A 2 2.94 17.00 24.28
C LEU A 2 1.55 16.81 24.92
N ALA A 3 0.48 17.26 24.26
CA ALA A 3 -0.90 17.07 24.74
C ALA A 3 -1.51 15.70 24.32
N ASP A 4 -0.86 14.98 23.39
CA ASP A 4 -1.26 13.63 22.97
C ASP A 4 -0.01 12.72 22.91
N PRO A 5 0.46 12.22 24.05
CA PRO A 5 1.68 11.41 24.11
C PRO A 5 1.50 9.98 23.57
N THR A 6 0.27 9.53 23.33
CA THR A 6 -0.03 8.17 22.84
C THR A 6 -0.41 8.12 21.37
N GLY A 7 -0.56 9.28 20.72
CA GLY A 7 -0.87 9.40 19.30
C GLY A 7 0.35 9.84 18.48
N LEU A 8 0.24 10.98 17.81
CA LEU A 8 1.23 11.50 16.87
C LEU A 8 2.66 11.59 17.43
N LEU A 9 2.84 11.89 18.73
CA LEU A 9 4.17 11.94 19.34
C LEU A 9 4.82 10.55 19.34
N THR A 10 4.08 9.52 19.73
CA THR A 10 4.57 8.12 19.71
C THR A 10 4.95 7.70 18.31
N ASP A 11 4.12 7.99 17.31
CA ASP A 11 4.38 7.67 15.91
C ASP A 11 5.66 8.35 15.40
N ILE A 12 5.83 9.64 15.70
CA ILE A 12 7.06 10.37 15.36
C ILE A 12 8.28 9.75 16.04
N LEU A 13 8.22 9.43 17.32
CA LEU A 13 9.35 8.85 18.04
C LEU A 13 9.72 7.46 17.50
N LEU A 14 8.74 6.60 17.21
CA LEU A 14 8.96 5.29 16.61
C LEU A 14 9.48 5.39 15.17
N TYR A 15 9.14 6.46 14.46
CA TYR A 15 9.66 6.74 13.11
C TYR A 15 11.17 7.09 13.11
N HIS A 16 11.73 7.49 14.24
CA HIS A 16 13.17 7.73 14.40
C HIS A 16 13.96 6.48 14.81
N VAL A 17 13.30 5.34 15.01
CA VAL A 17 13.95 4.13 15.50
C VAL A 17 13.83 3.00 14.49
N VAL A 18 14.97 2.36 14.21
CA VAL A 18 15.07 1.16 13.40
C VAL A 18 15.40 -0.01 14.30
N GLY A 19 14.76 -1.16 14.08
CA GLY A 19 14.93 -2.38 14.90
C GLY A 19 16.25 -3.13 14.66
N ALA A 20 17.26 -2.48 14.07
CA ALA A 20 18.58 -3.03 13.81
C ALA A 20 19.66 -1.96 14.03
N ALA A 21 20.87 -2.39 14.40
CA ALA A 21 22.02 -1.49 14.41
C ALA A 21 22.46 -1.27 12.95
N ALA A 22 22.38 -0.04 12.47
CA ALA A 22 22.77 0.35 11.12
C ALA A 22 23.96 1.32 11.22
N LEU A 23 25.16 0.87 10.92
CA LEU A 23 26.34 1.74 10.84
C LEU A 23 26.32 2.53 9.52
N SER A 24 27.01 3.65 9.49
CA SER A 24 27.13 4.45 8.26
C SER A 24 27.73 3.66 7.09
N THR A 25 28.56 2.64 7.38
CA THR A 25 29.14 1.71 6.41
C THR A 25 28.13 0.73 5.83
N ASP A 26 27.01 0.51 6.49
CA ASP A 26 25.95 -0.42 6.06
C ASP A 26 24.90 0.29 5.20
N LEU A 27 24.96 1.62 5.14
CA LEU A 27 24.04 2.45 4.39
C LEU A 27 24.48 2.60 2.93
N SER A 28 23.53 2.56 2.02
CA SER A 28 23.75 2.82 0.59
C SER A 28 22.74 3.84 0.05
N ASP A 29 23.13 4.55 -1.00
CA ASP A 29 22.23 5.51 -1.64
C ASP A 29 20.99 4.82 -2.20
N GLY A 30 19.82 5.43 -1.95
CA GLY A 30 18.53 4.88 -2.31
C GLY A 30 18.02 3.74 -1.40
N MET A 31 18.76 3.36 -0.36
CA MET A 31 18.35 2.32 0.58
C MET A 31 17.08 2.76 1.33
N MET A 32 16.09 1.89 1.38
CA MET A 32 14.88 2.07 2.18
C MET A 32 14.96 1.25 3.46
N VAL A 33 14.74 1.90 4.60
CA VAL A 33 14.85 1.26 5.92
C VAL A 33 13.51 1.38 6.65
N THR A 34 12.97 0.24 7.11
CA THR A 34 11.70 0.21 7.85
C THR A 34 11.95 0.58 9.31
N THR A 35 11.20 1.55 9.80
CA THR A 35 11.26 2.04 11.18
C THR A 35 10.30 1.26 12.10
N LEU A 36 10.38 1.48 13.42
CA LEU A 36 9.50 0.77 14.38
C LEU A 36 8.03 1.18 14.30
N ASN A 37 7.69 2.32 13.68
CA ASN A 37 6.28 2.64 13.41
C ASN A 37 5.74 1.95 12.14
N GLY A 38 6.58 1.22 11.40
CA GLY A 38 6.20 0.50 10.17
C GLY A 38 6.45 1.28 8.87
N ALA A 39 6.54 2.61 8.92
CA ALA A 39 6.85 3.42 7.75
C ALA A 39 8.34 3.37 7.40
N GLN A 40 8.67 3.64 6.14
CA GLN A 40 10.05 3.59 5.64
C GLN A 40 10.68 4.99 5.59
N VAL A 41 11.98 5.03 5.84
CA VAL A 41 12.85 6.17 5.56
C VAL A 41 13.78 5.83 4.40
N THR A 42 14.10 6.82 3.58
CA THR A 42 15.03 6.68 2.46
C THR A 42 16.38 7.26 2.83
N VAL A 43 17.44 6.50 2.63
CA VAL A 43 18.82 6.96 2.74
C VAL A 43 19.23 7.60 1.41
N THR A 44 19.74 8.81 1.44
CA THR A 44 20.34 9.47 0.28
C THR A 44 21.79 9.83 0.60
N ILE A 45 22.72 9.38 -0.24
CA ILE A 45 24.14 9.67 -0.11
C ILE A 45 24.60 10.45 -1.34
N ASN A 46 25.02 11.68 -1.14
CA ASN A 46 25.48 12.56 -2.22
C ASN A 46 26.69 13.38 -1.80
N GLY A 47 27.17 14.27 -2.68
CA GLY A 47 28.32 15.13 -2.41
C GLY A 47 28.18 16.09 -1.22
N SER A 48 26.97 16.29 -0.67
CA SER A 48 26.68 17.11 0.51
C SER A 48 26.62 16.30 1.81
N GLY A 49 26.61 14.97 1.73
CA GLY A 49 26.58 14.10 2.91
C GLY A 49 25.56 12.97 2.82
N VAL A 50 25.23 12.43 3.99
CA VAL A 50 24.22 11.39 4.19
C VAL A 50 22.94 12.06 4.69
N PHE A 51 21.82 11.68 4.11
CA PHE A 51 20.49 12.19 4.48
C PHE A 51 19.57 11.00 4.77
N ILE A 52 18.71 11.18 5.76
CA ILE A 52 17.57 10.31 6.03
C ILE A 52 16.31 11.11 5.66
N ASN A 53 15.64 10.75 4.57
CA ASN A 53 14.64 11.59 3.93
C ASN A 53 15.23 13.00 3.63
N ASN A 54 14.74 14.03 4.34
CA ASN A 54 15.20 15.41 4.21
C ASN A 54 16.15 15.87 5.34
N ALA A 55 16.43 15.01 6.33
CA ALA A 55 17.28 15.34 7.47
C ALA A 55 18.74 14.92 7.20
N GLN A 56 19.67 15.84 7.35
CA GLN A 56 21.10 15.54 7.19
C GLN A 56 21.66 14.85 8.44
N VAL A 57 22.46 13.82 8.26
CA VAL A 57 23.23 13.19 9.34
C VAL A 57 24.45 14.08 9.64
N ILE A 58 24.43 14.72 10.83
CA ILE A 58 25.51 15.63 11.27
C ILE A 58 26.62 14.86 11.97
N VAL A 59 26.29 13.85 12.77
CA VAL A 59 27.23 12.95 13.43
C VAL A 59 26.74 11.53 13.25
N ALA A 60 27.62 10.69 12.69
CA ALA A 60 27.32 9.28 12.47
C ALA A 60 27.99 8.38 13.52
N ASP A 61 27.48 7.17 13.69
CA ASP A 61 28.12 6.04 14.38
C ASP A 61 28.47 6.30 15.86
N ILE A 62 27.58 6.95 16.62
CA ILE A 62 27.71 7.01 18.08
C ILE A 62 27.27 5.66 18.63
N ILE A 63 28.25 4.87 19.11
CA ILE A 63 28.03 3.52 19.60
C ILE A 63 27.51 3.57 21.03
N ALA A 64 26.39 2.87 21.28
CA ALA A 64 25.85 2.61 22.62
C ALA A 64 25.80 1.09 22.86
N ASP A 65 25.67 0.67 24.11
CA ASP A 65 25.65 -0.76 24.47
C ASP A 65 24.51 -1.54 23.79
N ASN A 66 23.41 -0.85 23.44
CA ASN A 66 22.21 -1.46 22.86
C ASN A 66 21.92 -0.98 21.42
N GLY A 67 22.82 -0.27 20.76
CA GLY A 67 22.58 0.21 19.40
C GLY A 67 23.52 1.30 18.93
N VAL A 68 23.12 1.96 17.84
CA VAL A 68 23.86 3.04 17.19
C VAL A 68 22.97 4.29 17.11
N VAL A 69 23.54 5.47 17.35
CA VAL A 69 22.84 6.75 17.23
C VAL A 69 23.48 7.57 16.11
N HIS A 70 22.64 8.06 15.20
CA HIS A 70 22.99 9.06 14.21
C HIS A 70 22.31 10.37 14.57
N VAL A 71 23.07 11.45 14.71
CA VAL A 71 22.54 12.78 14.98
C VAL A 71 22.10 13.40 13.66
N ILE A 72 20.87 13.85 13.59
CA ILE A 72 20.28 14.49 12.41
C ILE A 72 19.89 15.93 12.71
N ASP A 73 19.86 16.79 11.70
CA ASP A 73 19.58 18.22 11.82
C ASP A 73 18.09 18.59 11.81
N ALA A 74 17.21 17.62 11.52
CA ALA A 74 15.77 17.83 11.46
C ALA A 74 15.00 16.64 12.06
N VAL A 75 13.77 16.91 12.50
CA VAL A 75 12.85 15.88 12.99
C VAL A 75 12.25 15.16 11.77
N LEU A 76 12.32 13.83 11.77
CA LEU A 76 11.63 12.99 10.80
C LEU A 76 10.14 12.94 11.15
N VAL A 77 9.31 13.43 10.26
CA VAL A 77 7.85 13.32 10.40
C VAL A 77 7.41 12.28 9.38
N PRO A 78 6.75 11.19 9.83
CA PRO A 78 6.20 10.23 8.89
C PRO A 78 5.21 10.96 7.97
N ALA A 79 5.23 10.62 6.69
CA ALA A 79 4.18 11.08 5.80
C ALA A 79 2.84 10.63 6.40
N PRO A 80 1.79 11.45 6.35
CA PRO A 80 0.47 10.98 6.72
C PRO A 80 0.19 9.74 5.87
N GLU A 81 -0.21 8.65 6.52
CA GLU A 81 -0.69 7.48 5.81
C GLU A 81 -1.76 7.96 4.82
N PRO A 82 -1.77 7.44 3.58
CA PRO A 82 -2.80 7.79 2.65
C PRO A 82 -4.15 7.50 3.32
N THR A 83 -4.88 8.55 3.62
CA THR A 83 -6.20 8.45 4.29
C THR A 83 -7.26 7.85 3.38
N ASN A 84 -6.93 7.64 2.09
CA ASN A 84 -7.80 7.03 1.11
C ASN A 84 -7.48 5.53 1.01
N THR A 85 -8.38 4.74 1.51
CA THR A 85 -8.39 3.29 1.28
C THR A 85 -8.84 2.98 -0.15
N ILE A 86 -8.65 1.72 -0.59
CA ILE A 86 -9.23 1.26 -1.87
C ILE A 86 -10.74 1.50 -1.91
N LEU A 87 -11.42 1.28 -0.79
CA LEU A 87 -12.85 1.54 -0.67
C LEU A 87 -13.18 3.02 -0.93
N ASP A 88 -12.43 3.95 -0.32
CA ASP A 88 -12.66 5.39 -0.51
C ASP A 88 -12.49 5.81 -1.97
N ILE A 89 -11.52 5.21 -2.68
CA ILE A 89 -11.31 5.48 -4.12
C ILE A 89 -12.51 4.98 -4.94
N VAL A 90 -13.05 3.79 -4.63
CA VAL A 90 -14.20 3.23 -5.34
C VAL A 90 -15.46 4.07 -5.08
N VAL A 91 -15.75 4.40 -3.83
CA VAL A 91 -16.95 5.16 -3.41
C VAL A 91 -16.96 6.60 -3.96
N ASN A 92 -15.79 7.23 -4.09
CA ASN A 92 -15.69 8.59 -4.63
C ASN A 92 -15.51 8.65 -6.16
N SER A 93 -15.70 7.52 -6.85
CA SER A 93 -15.49 7.41 -8.30
C SER A 93 -16.82 7.41 -9.07
N ASP A 94 -16.99 8.33 -9.99
CA ASP A 94 -18.18 8.45 -10.83
C ASP A 94 -18.39 7.30 -11.84
N VAL A 95 -17.40 6.40 -11.98
CA VAL A 95 -17.39 5.32 -12.98
C VAL A 95 -17.37 3.91 -12.35
N HIS A 96 -17.49 3.80 -11.02
CA HIS A 96 -17.48 2.54 -10.28
C HIS A 96 -18.72 2.35 -9.39
N ASN A 97 -19.85 2.99 -9.72
CA ASN A 97 -21.08 2.92 -8.92
C ASN A 97 -21.61 1.49 -8.76
N THR A 98 -21.51 0.69 -9.80
CA THR A 98 -21.92 -0.73 -9.77
C THR A 98 -21.00 -1.57 -8.90
N LEU A 99 -19.67 -1.31 -8.95
CA LEU A 99 -18.69 -1.96 -8.09
C LEU A 99 -18.91 -1.60 -6.63
N GLU A 100 -19.16 -0.32 -6.32
CA GLU A 100 -19.51 0.14 -4.98
C GLU A 100 -20.72 -0.62 -4.44
N ALA A 101 -21.83 -0.64 -5.18
CA ALA A 101 -23.04 -1.37 -4.78
C ALA A 101 -22.77 -2.86 -4.54
N ALA A 102 -21.95 -3.50 -5.38
CA ALA A 102 -21.56 -4.90 -5.24
C ALA A 102 -20.69 -5.14 -3.98
N VAL A 103 -19.72 -4.28 -3.70
CA VAL A 103 -18.87 -4.36 -2.50
C VAL A 103 -19.67 -4.18 -1.22
N LEU A 104 -20.63 -3.23 -1.22
CA LEU A 104 -21.54 -2.99 -0.10
C LEU A 104 -22.46 -4.20 0.13
N ALA A 105 -23.06 -4.76 -0.94
CA ALA A 105 -23.93 -5.93 -0.86
C ALA A 105 -23.18 -7.17 -0.35
N ALA A 106 -21.94 -7.39 -0.79
CA ALA A 106 -21.10 -8.51 -0.37
C ALA A 106 -20.49 -8.34 1.04
N GLY A 107 -20.63 -7.18 1.69
CA GLY A 107 -20.07 -6.91 3.02
C GLY A 107 -18.54 -6.82 3.04
N LEU A 108 -17.89 -6.47 1.91
CA LEU A 108 -16.44 -6.44 1.76
C LEU A 108 -15.79 -5.09 2.12
N GLN A 109 -16.56 -4.14 2.67
CA GLN A 109 -16.05 -2.81 3.06
C GLN A 109 -14.84 -2.92 3.99
N GLY A 110 -14.96 -3.75 5.05
CA GLY A 110 -13.88 -3.96 6.01
C GLY A 110 -12.61 -4.56 5.39
N ALA A 111 -12.76 -5.41 4.37
CA ALA A 111 -11.62 -6.00 3.67
C ALA A 111 -10.89 -4.96 2.79
N LEU A 112 -11.62 -4.07 2.11
CA LEU A 112 -11.06 -3.05 1.22
C LEU A 112 -10.63 -1.76 1.92
N SER A 113 -11.08 -1.53 3.15
CA SER A 113 -10.62 -0.44 4.03
C SER A 113 -9.60 -0.88 5.08
N GLY A 114 -9.29 -2.19 5.13
CA GLY A 114 -8.32 -2.77 6.05
C GLY A 114 -6.87 -2.43 5.69
N PRO A 115 -5.93 -2.83 6.55
CA PRO A 115 -4.51 -2.62 6.30
C PRO A 115 -4.06 -3.38 5.05
N GLY A 116 -3.34 -2.67 4.17
CA GLY A 116 -2.72 -3.26 2.98
C GLY A 116 -1.43 -4.03 3.27
N PRO A 117 -0.66 -4.38 2.24
CA PRO A 117 -0.87 -3.94 0.85
C PRO A 117 -1.96 -4.72 0.12
N LEU A 118 -2.78 -4.02 -0.65
CA LEU A 118 -3.81 -4.59 -1.50
C LEU A 118 -3.77 -3.94 -2.89
N THR A 119 -4.13 -4.70 -3.92
CA THR A 119 -4.40 -4.18 -5.27
C THR A 119 -5.78 -4.61 -5.70
N LEU A 120 -6.61 -3.68 -6.13
CA LEU A 120 -7.93 -3.94 -6.72
C LEU A 120 -7.88 -3.65 -8.23
N PHE A 121 -8.22 -4.64 -9.02
CA PHE A 121 -8.54 -4.46 -10.44
C PHE A 121 -10.01 -4.07 -10.55
N ALA A 122 -10.29 -2.78 -10.57
CA ALA A 122 -11.64 -2.24 -10.43
C ALA A 122 -12.36 -2.19 -11.79
N PRO A 123 -13.40 -3.02 -12.04
CA PRO A 123 -14.20 -2.94 -13.25
C PRO A 123 -15.09 -1.70 -13.22
N THR A 124 -15.16 -0.99 -14.34
CA THR A 124 -16.03 0.17 -14.52
C THR A 124 -17.48 -0.21 -14.69
N ASP A 125 -18.41 0.74 -14.54
CA ASP A 125 -19.84 0.55 -14.82
C ASP A 125 -20.07 0.06 -16.25
N ALA A 126 -19.26 0.52 -17.23
CA ALA A 126 -19.31 0.06 -18.60
C ALA A 126 -18.92 -1.44 -18.74
N ALA A 127 -17.97 -1.91 -17.95
CA ALA A 127 -17.59 -3.33 -17.93
C ALA A 127 -18.75 -4.18 -17.36
N PHE A 128 -19.41 -3.74 -16.32
CA PHE A 128 -20.60 -4.42 -15.80
C PHE A 128 -21.77 -4.41 -16.79
N ALA A 129 -21.98 -3.29 -17.49
CA ALA A 129 -23.03 -3.18 -18.51
C ALA A 129 -22.80 -4.10 -19.73
N ALA A 130 -21.57 -4.54 -19.98
CA ALA A 130 -21.24 -5.50 -21.02
C ALA A 130 -21.58 -6.96 -20.66
N LEU A 131 -21.92 -7.25 -19.41
CA LEU A 131 -22.35 -8.57 -18.97
C LEU A 131 -23.76 -8.91 -19.54
N PRO A 132 -24.10 -10.20 -19.71
CA PRO A 132 -25.43 -10.62 -20.10
C PRO A 132 -26.50 -10.03 -19.18
N ALA A 133 -27.64 -9.64 -19.74
CA ALA A 133 -28.76 -9.07 -18.99
C ALA A 133 -29.19 -10.00 -17.83
N GLY A 134 -29.41 -9.42 -16.65
CA GLY A 134 -29.80 -10.16 -15.44
C GLY A 134 -28.65 -10.79 -14.67
N THR A 135 -27.41 -10.76 -15.16
CA THR A 135 -26.25 -11.31 -14.44
C THR A 135 -26.02 -10.57 -13.14
N ILE A 136 -26.03 -9.24 -13.14
CA ILE A 136 -25.82 -8.43 -11.96
C ILE A 136 -26.94 -8.65 -10.94
N ASP A 137 -28.18 -8.69 -11.38
CA ASP A 137 -29.35 -8.93 -10.51
C ASP A 137 -29.24 -10.31 -9.84
N ALA A 138 -28.82 -11.34 -10.58
CA ALA A 138 -28.61 -12.69 -10.04
C ALA A 138 -27.47 -12.73 -9.02
N LEU A 139 -26.37 -11.99 -9.24
CA LEU A 139 -25.23 -11.89 -8.29
C LEU A 139 -25.64 -11.14 -7.01
N LEU A 140 -26.39 -10.05 -7.15
CA LEU A 140 -26.89 -9.27 -6.01
C LEU A 140 -27.95 -10.02 -5.20
N ALA A 141 -28.63 -11.03 -5.79
CA ALA A 141 -29.57 -11.90 -5.08
C ALA A 141 -28.87 -12.91 -4.14
N ASP A 142 -27.58 -13.24 -4.40
CA ASP A 142 -26.73 -14.07 -3.52
C ASP A 142 -25.38 -13.37 -3.24
N PRO A 143 -25.39 -12.30 -2.44
CA PRO A 143 -24.24 -11.45 -2.28
C PRO A 143 -23.09 -12.11 -1.51
N THR A 144 -23.37 -13.08 -0.66
CA THR A 144 -22.35 -13.79 0.16
C THR A 144 -21.77 -15.03 -0.53
N GLY A 145 -22.34 -15.45 -1.64
CA GLY A 145 -21.91 -16.58 -2.44
C GLY A 145 -21.01 -16.18 -3.61
N LEU A 146 -21.54 -16.30 -4.83
CA LEU A 146 -20.76 -16.09 -6.07
C LEU A 146 -20.29 -14.63 -6.21
N LEU A 147 -21.06 -13.64 -5.79
CA LEU A 147 -20.64 -12.23 -5.86
C LEU A 147 -19.37 -11.98 -5.04
N THR A 148 -19.32 -12.47 -3.80
CA THR A 148 -18.13 -12.37 -2.95
C THR A 148 -16.92 -13.02 -3.62
N GLN A 149 -17.07 -14.22 -4.19
CA GLN A 149 -15.99 -14.91 -4.89
C GLN A 149 -15.46 -14.13 -6.09
N ILE A 150 -16.34 -13.55 -6.89
CA ILE A 150 -15.99 -12.72 -8.03
C ILE A 150 -15.26 -11.45 -7.57
N LEU A 151 -15.75 -10.76 -6.55
CA LEU A 151 -15.10 -9.56 -6.03
C LEU A 151 -13.71 -9.86 -5.47
N LEU A 152 -13.54 -10.95 -4.72
CA LEU A 152 -12.23 -11.39 -4.21
C LEU A 152 -11.28 -11.83 -5.33
N TYR A 153 -11.80 -12.29 -6.48
CA TYR A 153 -11.00 -12.57 -7.68
C TYR A 153 -10.41 -11.32 -8.31
N HIS A 154 -10.97 -10.15 -8.02
CA HIS A 154 -10.45 -8.86 -8.47
C HIS A 154 -9.46 -8.21 -7.49
N VAL A 155 -9.19 -8.84 -6.34
CA VAL A 155 -8.31 -8.30 -5.32
C VAL A 155 -7.08 -9.17 -5.13
N VAL A 156 -5.91 -8.55 -5.08
CA VAL A 156 -4.63 -9.19 -4.79
C VAL A 156 -4.12 -8.69 -3.43
N GLY A 157 -3.62 -9.60 -2.60
CA GLY A 157 -3.07 -9.33 -1.26
C GLY A 157 -1.63 -8.78 -1.30
N ALA A 158 -1.28 -8.00 -2.32
CA ALA A 158 0.02 -7.36 -2.48
C ALA A 158 -0.14 -6.03 -3.23
N ALA A 159 0.82 -5.13 -3.10
CA ALA A 159 0.92 -3.97 -3.97
C ALA A 159 1.48 -4.42 -5.33
N ALA A 160 0.69 -4.30 -6.38
CA ALA A 160 1.08 -4.61 -7.76
C ALA A 160 1.04 -3.33 -8.60
N LEU A 161 2.15 -2.60 -8.62
CA LEU A 161 2.29 -1.41 -9.45
C LEU A 161 2.48 -1.82 -10.91
N SER A 162 2.10 -0.96 -11.84
CA SER A 162 2.28 -1.23 -13.27
C SER A 162 3.74 -1.52 -13.67
N THR A 163 4.70 -0.99 -12.90
CA THR A 163 6.14 -1.23 -13.05
C THR A 163 6.58 -2.61 -12.61
N ASP A 164 5.80 -3.28 -11.76
CA ASP A 164 6.11 -4.60 -11.20
C ASP A 164 5.49 -5.73 -12.02
N LEU A 165 4.57 -5.38 -12.94
CA LEU A 165 3.88 -6.32 -13.79
C LEU A 165 4.73 -6.66 -15.03
N SER A 166 4.73 -7.93 -15.41
CA SER A 166 5.36 -8.42 -16.64
C SER A 166 4.40 -9.29 -17.43
N ASP A 167 4.62 -9.34 -18.75
CA ASP A 167 3.82 -10.16 -19.64
C ASP A 167 3.92 -11.65 -19.26
N GLY A 168 2.77 -12.32 -19.20
CA GLY A 168 2.67 -13.72 -18.76
C GLY A 168 2.78 -13.92 -17.24
N MET A 169 2.92 -12.86 -16.42
CA MET A 169 2.96 -12.98 -14.97
C MET A 169 1.62 -13.50 -14.43
N MET A 170 1.69 -14.49 -13.56
CA MET A 170 0.54 -14.99 -12.80
C MET A 170 0.51 -14.36 -11.42
N VAL A 171 -0.65 -13.84 -11.03
CA VAL A 171 -0.86 -13.18 -9.75
C VAL A 171 -2.02 -13.86 -9.02
N THR A 172 -1.77 -14.36 -7.82
CA THR A 172 -2.80 -15.03 -7.00
C THR A 172 -3.70 -13.99 -6.34
N THR A 173 -4.99 -14.13 -6.53
CA THR A 173 -6.03 -13.25 -5.99
C THR A 173 -6.50 -13.72 -4.60
N LEU A 174 -7.28 -12.90 -3.89
CA LEU A 174 -7.78 -13.25 -2.54
C LEU A 174 -8.79 -14.41 -2.55
N ASN A 175 -9.38 -14.77 -3.69
CA ASN A 175 -10.20 -15.99 -3.77
C ASN A 175 -9.38 -17.26 -3.99
N GLY A 176 -8.04 -17.15 -4.12
CA GLY A 176 -7.11 -18.26 -4.31
C GLY A 176 -6.87 -18.70 -5.75
N ALA A 177 -7.56 -18.10 -6.73
CA ALA A 177 -7.30 -18.34 -8.16
C ALA A 177 -6.30 -17.33 -8.71
N ASP A 178 -5.61 -17.70 -9.79
CA ASP A 178 -4.62 -16.84 -10.44
C ASP A 178 -5.26 -16.05 -11.58
N VAL A 179 -4.81 -14.81 -11.77
CA VAL A 179 -5.01 -14.00 -12.97
C VAL A 179 -3.70 -13.92 -13.74
N THR A 180 -3.79 -13.86 -15.06
CA THR A 180 -2.60 -13.75 -15.93
C THR A 180 -2.52 -12.35 -16.48
N VAL A 181 -1.40 -11.68 -16.23
CA VAL A 181 -1.11 -10.36 -16.79
C VAL A 181 -0.68 -10.52 -18.26
N THR A 182 -1.31 -9.78 -19.15
CA THR A 182 -0.91 -9.70 -20.56
C THR A 182 -0.53 -8.26 -20.89
N ILE A 183 0.70 -8.05 -21.35
CA ILE A 183 1.21 -6.74 -21.75
C ILE A 183 1.50 -6.74 -23.25
N ASN A 184 0.83 -5.88 -24.00
CA ASN A 184 1.05 -5.73 -25.42
C ASN A 184 0.97 -4.25 -25.84
N GLY A 185 1.11 -3.97 -27.15
CA GLY A 185 1.08 -2.61 -27.69
C GLY A 185 -0.22 -1.83 -27.46
N SER A 186 -1.31 -2.48 -26.98
CA SER A 186 -2.60 -1.87 -26.65
C SER A 186 -2.76 -1.58 -25.14
N GLY A 187 -1.88 -2.10 -24.29
CA GLY A 187 -1.91 -1.86 -22.86
C GLY A 187 -1.62 -3.10 -22.01
N VAL A 188 -2.03 -3.00 -20.73
CA VAL A 188 -1.96 -4.07 -19.73
C VAL A 188 -3.37 -4.64 -19.55
N PHE A 189 -3.48 -5.95 -19.62
CA PHE A 189 -4.73 -6.70 -19.45
C PHE A 189 -4.56 -7.73 -18.33
N ILE A 190 -5.66 -7.97 -17.63
CA ILE A 190 -5.75 -8.96 -16.56
C ILE A 190 -6.85 -9.98 -16.91
#